data_d5cc52bedb9c90d0c5b40085692d3c3a
#
_entry.id   d5cc52bedb9c90d0c5b40085692d3c3a
#
_cell.length_a   1.000
_cell.length_b   1.000
_cell.length_c   1.000
_cell.angle_alpha   90.00
_cell.angle_beta   90.00
_cell.angle_gamma   90.00
#
_symmetry.space_group_name_H-M   'P 1'
#
loop_
_entity.id
_entity.type
_entity.pdbx_description
1 polymer ?
#
loop_
_entity_poly.entity_id
_entity_poly.type
_entity_poly.pdbx_seq_one_letter_code
_entity_poly.pdbx_strand_id
1 'polypeptide(L)'
;MFPPVEIMDTTLRDGEQTSGVSFNAREKLSIARLLLEELHVSRIEIASARVSQGEQQAVRAIAEWAAAKGYADRVEALGFIDGGVSLDWLGTAGCRVVNLLAKGSRKHCEGQLRRTPERHLEDVRAEILAAVDRGMKVNLYLEDWSNGMRRSPDYVYAMLDGLADAPVSRFMCPDTLGVLDPYDTERFCRDLVERYPSLRFDFHAHNDYDLAVANTAAAVRAGFHGVHVTVNGLGERAGNAPLSSAVAVLHDRLGRTTGIDETKINRVSRTVESYTGIRIPANRPIVGASVFTQCAGIHADGDSKNNLYFNELLPERFGRVREYALGKTSGKANVLKNLEALGIDLDEAAMRKVTERVVELSDKKEQVTAEDLPYIIADVLRYDPVDTPVRILNYSLSLAQGMHPVATLRIEIHGCAYERTSAGDGQYDAFMRALRQIYREQLGREFPMLRDYTVSIPPGGRTDAFVQTIITWEMDGREFKTRGLDADQTEAAIKATVKMLNIIEINYTDNGC
;
A
#
# COMPACT_ATOMS: atom_id res chain seq x y z
N MET A 1 -3.34 -15.90 -28.42
CA MET A 1 -3.04 -15.36 -27.06
C MET A 1 -2.78 -13.87 -27.23
N PHE A 2 -3.43 -13.02 -26.44
CA PHE A 2 -3.20 -11.57 -26.52
C PHE A 2 -1.80 -11.23 -25.95
N PRO A 3 -1.11 -10.21 -26.44
CA PRO A 3 0.15 -9.76 -25.86
C PRO A 3 -0.07 -9.30 -24.41
N PRO A 4 0.95 -9.42 -23.54
CA PRO A 4 0.87 -8.90 -22.18
C PRO A 4 0.57 -7.40 -22.18
N VAL A 5 -0.19 -6.93 -21.18
CA VAL A 5 -0.43 -5.50 -20.95
C VAL A 5 0.77 -4.92 -20.21
N GLU A 6 1.34 -3.85 -20.75
CA GLU A 6 2.45 -3.17 -20.09
C GLU A 6 1.93 -2.32 -18.93
N ILE A 7 2.50 -2.53 -17.74
CA ILE A 7 2.20 -1.73 -16.56
C ILE A 7 3.29 -0.69 -16.39
N MET A 8 2.95 0.59 -16.51
CA MET A 8 3.80 1.70 -16.07
C MET A 8 3.36 2.18 -14.70
N ASP A 9 4.28 2.14 -13.73
CA ASP A 9 4.02 2.70 -12.42
C ASP A 9 4.54 4.14 -12.33
N THR A 10 3.67 5.07 -11.96
CA THR A 10 3.99 6.50 -11.81
C THR A 10 3.92 6.97 -10.34
N THR A 11 4.09 6.06 -9.38
CA THR A 11 4.10 6.38 -7.93
C THR A 11 5.13 7.47 -7.61
N LEU A 12 6.32 7.42 -8.23
CA LEU A 12 7.42 8.33 -7.96
C LEU A 12 7.29 9.70 -8.64
N ARG A 13 6.35 9.86 -9.58
CA ARG A 13 6.06 11.14 -10.23
C ARG A 13 4.66 11.64 -9.86
N ASP A 14 3.60 10.99 -10.35
CA ASP A 14 2.21 11.40 -10.10
C ASP A 14 1.77 11.07 -8.66
N GLY A 15 2.21 9.91 -8.17
CA GLY A 15 1.96 9.54 -6.77
C GLY A 15 2.55 10.52 -5.77
N GLU A 16 3.69 11.14 -6.08
CA GLU A 16 4.29 12.18 -5.23
C GLU A 16 3.53 13.51 -5.29
N GLN A 17 2.62 13.70 -6.24
CA GLN A 17 1.72 14.86 -6.28
C GLN A 17 0.54 14.74 -5.30
N THR A 18 0.44 13.64 -4.56
CA THR A 18 -0.50 13.52 -3.44
C THR A 18 -0.16 14.56 -2.36
N SER A 19 -1.16 15.30 -1.90
CA SER A 19 -0.96 16.31 -0.85
C SER A 19 -0.29 15.70 0.40
N GLY A 20 0.82 16.28 0.82
CA GLY A 20 1.60 15.84 1.98
C GLY A 20 2.58 14.69 1.73
N VAL A 21 2.71 14.21 0.50
CA VAL A 21 3.70 13.21 0.11
C VAL A 21 4.93 13.88 -0.47
N SER A 22 6.10 13.44 -0.02
CA SER A 22 7.39 13.79 -0.60
C SER A 22 8.38 12.68 -0.29
N PHE A 23 9.08 12.19 -1.32
CA PHE A 23 10.07 11.15 -1.16
C PHE A 23 11.49 11.73 -1.21
N ASN A 24 12.34 11.30 -0.30
CA ASN A 24 13.76 11.58 -0.43
C ASN A 24 14.43 10.65 -1.46
N ALA A 25 15.67 10.96 -1.87
CA ALA A 25 16.37 10.21 -2.92
C ALA A 25 16.55 8.72 -2.58
N ARG A 26 16.71 8.37 -1.30
CA ARG A 26 16.86 6.96 -0.87
C ARG A 26 15.54 6.20 -0.97
N GLU A 27 14.44 6.84 -0.58
CA GLU A 27 13.10 6.27 -0.69
C GLU A 27 12.71 6.07 -2.17
N LYS A 28 12.96 7.09 -3.04
CA LYS A 28 12.73 6.95 -4.49
C LYS A 28 13.50 5.77 -5.08
N LEU A 29 14.79 5.63 -4.75
CA LEU A 29 15.60 4.50 -5.22
C LEU A 29 15.09 3.16 -4.66
N SER A 30 14.67 3.13 -3.40
CA SER A 30 14.10 1.93 -2.77
C SER A 30 12.81 1.50 -3.47
N ILE A 31 11.88 2.44 -3.70
CA ILE A 31 10.62 2.16 -4.41
C ILE A 31 10.90 1.73 -5.85
N ALA A 32 11.80 2.39 -6.58
CA ALA A 32 12.17 2.01 -7.95
C ALA A 32 12.67 0.56 -8.03
N ARG A 33 13.49 0.13 -7.05
CA ARG A 33 13.95 -1.26 -6.95
C ARG A 33 12.82 -2.23 -6.68
N LEU A 34 11.94 -1.93 -5.73
CA LEU A 34 10.79 -2.78 -5.42
C LEU A 34 9.89 -2.95 -6.65
N LEU A 35 9.64 -1.88 -7.39
CA LEU A 35 8.80 -1.90 -8.57
C LEU A 35 9.41 -2.73 -9.72
N LEU A 36 10.71 -2.58 -10.00
CA LEU A 36 11.35 -3.23 -11.14
C LEU A 36 11.91 -4.62 -10.83
N GLU A 37 12.51 -4.83 -9.63
CA GLU A 37 13.17 -6.08 -9.27
C GLU A 37 12.24 -7.08 -8.58
N GLU A 38 11.22 -6.62 -7.84
CA GLU A 38 10.32 -7.51 -7.09
C GLU A 38 8.93 -7.61 -7.72
N LEU A 39 8.28 -6.48 -8.04
CA LEU A 39 6.96 -6.49 -8.68
C LEU A 39 7.03 -6.77 -10.18
N HIS A 40 8.16 -6.51 -10.82
CA HIS A 40 8.37 -6.66 -12.26
C HIS A 40 7.46 -5.78 -13.11
N VAL A 41 7.13 -4.55 -12.65
CA VAL A 41 6.40 -3.60 -13.51
C VAL A 41 7.16 -3.38 -14.80
N SER A 42 6.47 -3.14 -15.90
CA SER A 42 7.11 -3.00 -17.22
C SER A 42 8.00 -1.77 -17.28
N ARG A 43 7.54 -0.64 -16.73
CA ARG A 43 8.21 0.66 -16.74
C ARG A 43 7.85 1.45 -15.48
N ILE A 44 8.70 2.42 -15.11
CA ILE A 44 8.43 3.37 -14.01
C ILE A 44 8.67 4.80 -14.49
N GLU A 45 7.80 5.72 -14.07
CA GLU A 45 7.99 7.16 -14.23
C GLU A 45 8.42 7.76 -12.89
N ILE A 46 9.62 8.37 -12.85
CA ILE A 46 10.31 8.61 -11.58
C ILE A 46 10.29 10.06 -11.12
N ALA A 47 10.04 11.01 -12.00
CA ALA A 47 10.10 12.44 -11.68
C ALA A 47 9.52 13.29 -12.80
N SER A 48 9.28 14.58 -12.49
CA SER A 48 9.16 15.66 -13.48
C SER A 48 10.48 16.41 -13.61
N ALA A 49 10.82 16.85 -14.81
CA ALA A 49 11.99 17.67 -15.04
C ALA A 49 11.89 19.03 -14.33
N ARG A 50 13.03 19.60 -13.95
CA ARG A 50 13.18 20.99 -13.46
C ARG A 50 12.51 21.30 -12.13
N VAL A 51 12.22 20.29 -11.29
CA VAL A 51 11.61 20.51 -9.97
C VAL A 51 12.62 21.09 -8.99
N SER A 52 13.75 20.40 -8.76
CA SER A 52 14.78 20.85 -7.82
C SER A 52 16.13 20.14 -8.07
N GLN A 53 17.20 20.62 -7.42
CA GLN A 53 18.49 19.92 -7.43
C GLN A 53 18.44 18.56 -6.72
N GLY A 54 17.69 18.49 -5.61
CA GLY A 54 17.47 17.22 -4.88
C GLY A 54 16.76 16.18 -5.74
N GLU A 55 15.76 16.62 -6.50
CA GLU A 55 15.06 15.77 -7.46
C GLU A 55 16.00 15.27 -8.58
N GLN A 56 16.86 16.15 -9.11
CA GLN A 56 17.85 15.76 -10.13
C GLN A 56 18.86 14.72 -9.58
N GLN A 57 19.27 14.85 -8.33
CA GLN A 57 20.14 13.86 -7.68
C GLN A 57 19.44 12.51 -7.50
N ALA A 58 18.16 12.52 -7.13
CA ALA A 58 17.35 11.31 -7.03
C ALA A 58 17.21 10.62 -8.38
N VAL A 59 16.87 11.38 -9.43
CA VAL A 59 16.79 10.88 -10.81
C VAL A 59 18.12 10.27 -11.24
N ARG A 60 19.25 10.96 -11.01
CA ARG A 60 20.58 10.45 -11.33
C ARG A 60 20.88 9.12 -10.63
N ALA A 61 20.63 9.03 -9.33
CA ALA A 61 20.87 7.80 -8.56
C ALA A 61 20.05 6.61 -9.09
N ILE A 62 18.80 6.85 -9.50
CA ILE A 62 17.95 5.82 -10.11
C ILE A 62 18.45 5.47 -11.51
N ALA A 63 18.82 6.45 -12.33
CA ALA A 63 19.32 6.22 -13.69
C ALA A 63 20.65 5.43 -13.71
N GLU A 64 21.58 5.76 -12.82
CA GLU A 64 22.85 5.02 -12.65
C GLU A 64 22.60 3.58 -12.22
N TRP A 65 21.76 3.37 -11.22
CA TRP A 65 21.38 2.03 -10.79
C TRP A 65 20.68 1.24 -11.90
N ALA A 66 19.72 1.85 -12.58
CA ALA A 66 18.98 1.23 -13.67
C ALA A 66 19.91 0.84 -14.84
N ALA A 67 20.87 1.70 -15.18
CA ALA A 67 21.87 1.40 -16.21
C ALA A 67 22.74 0.19 -15.82
N ALA A 68 23.19 0.12 -14.56
CA ALA A 68 23.98 -1.00 -14.06
C ALA A 68 23.21 -2.33 -14.04
N LYS A 69 21.86 -2.28 -13.95
CA LYS A 69 20.98 -3.44 -13.91
C LYS A 69 20.33 -3.79 -15.25
N GLY A 70 20.57 -3.00 -16.29
CA GLY A 70 19.94 -3.19 -17.61
C GLY A 70 18.49 -2.69 -17.69
N TYR A 71 18.06 -1.82 -16.78
CA TYR A 71 16.71 -1.24 -16.72
C TYR A 71 16.62 0.17 -17.29
N ALA A 72 17.69 0.72 -17.88
CA ALA A 72 17.73 2.11 -18.32
C ALA A 72 16.58 2.51 -19.27
N ASP A 73 16.10 1.59 -20.10
CA ASP A 73 14.98 1.80 -21.02
C ASP A 73 13.60 1.62 -20.39
N ARG A 74 13.56 1.25 -19.11
CA ARG A 74 12.33 1.06 -18.32
C ARG A 74 12.12 2.17 -17.27
N VAL A 75 13.06 3.11 -17.19
CA VAL A 75 13.02 4.27 -16.30
C VAL A 75 12.77 5.50 -17.14
N GLU A 76 11.63 6.12 -16.90
CA GLU A 76 11.11 7.25 -17.66
C GLU A 76 10.99 8.49 -16.76
N ALA A 77 11.06 9.68 -17.34
CA ALA A 77 10.82 10.92 -16.62
C ALA A 77 10.03 11.92 -17.48
N LEU A 78 9.17 12.69 -16.82
CA LEU A 78 8.33 13.69 -17.47
C LEU A 78 9.16 14.90 -17.88
N GLY A 79 9.06 15.30 -19.16
CA GLY A 79 9.65 16.51 -19.71
C GLY A 79 8.59 17.42 -20.34
N PHE A 80 8.95 18.68 -20.52
CA PHE A 80 8.04 19.70 -21.05
C PHE A 80 8.47 20.11 -22.46
N ILE A 81 7.54 20.69 -23.23
CA ILE A 81 7.80 21.32 -24.52
C ILE A 81 8.33 22.72 -24.25
N ASP A 82 9.64 22.84 -24.00
CA ASP A 82 10.26 24.07 -23.48
C ASP A 82 11.58 24.46 -24.18
N GLY A 83 11.76 23.98 -25.39
CA GLY A 83 12.92 24.28 -26.22
C GLY A 83 14.20 23.60 -25.76
N GLY A 84 14.08 22.38 -25.23
CA GLY A 84 15.19 21.53 -24.85
C GLY A 84 15.67 21.68 -23.41
N VAL A 85 15.13 22.61 -22.64
CA VAL A 85 15.58 22.85 -21.24
C VAL A 85 15.33 21.64 -20.35
N SER A 86 14.15 21.03 -20.48
CA SER A 86 13.83 19.77 -19.79
C SER A 86 14.70 18.61 -20.27
N LEU A 87 14.98 18.53 -21.56
CA LEU A 87 15.83 17.50 -22.16
C LEU A 87 17.26 17.58 -21.63
N ASP A 88 17.84 18.78 -21.54
CA ASP A 88 19.19 19.00 -21.02
C ASP A 88 19.27 18.64 -19.53
N TRP A 89 18.23 18.96 -18.75
CA TRP A 89 18.14 18.60 -17.33
C TRP A 89 18.08 17.08 -17.13
N LEU A 90 17.25 16.37 -17.92
CA LEU A 90 17.10 14.92 -17.88
C LEU A 90 18.35 14.21 -18.40
N GLY A 91 18.94 14.69 -19.49
CA GLY A 91 20.20 14.16 -20.03
C GLY A 91 21.36 14.26 -19.05
N THR A 92 21.48 15.39 -18.35
CA THR A 92 22.47 15.58 -17.28
C THR A 92 22.25 14.60 -16.11
N ALA A 93 21.01 14.20 -15.85
CA ALA A 93 20.68 13.20 -14.84
C ALA A 93 20.84 11.75 -15.33
N GLY A 94 21.12 11.51 -16.62
CA GLY A 94 21.36 10.20 -17.19
C GLY A 94 20.10 9.46 -17.67
N CYS A 95 18.95 10.15 -17.78
CA CYS A 95 17.72 9.57 -18.31
C CYS A 95 17.84 9.26 -19.79
N ARG A 96 17.31 8.11 -20.21
CA ARG A 96 17.28 7.66 -21.61
C ARG A 96 15.89 7.71 -22.25
N VAL A 97 14.84 7.81 -21.42
CA VAL A 97 13.46 7.86 -21.89
C VAL A 97 12.77 9.08 -21.31
N VAL A 98 12.21 9.91 -22.18
CA VAL A 98 11.45 11.09 -21.80
C VAL A 98 9.99 10.92 -22.17
N ASN A 99 9.12 11.27 -21.22
CA ASN A 99 7.67 11.40 -21.42
C ASN A 99 7.37 12.88 -21.65
N LEU A 100 7.28 13.31 -22.90
CA LEU A 100 6.98 14.71 -23.22
C LEU A 100 5.51 15.03 -22.97
N LEU A 101 5.24 16.16 -22.33
CA LEU A 101 3.89 16.61 -22.00
C LEU A 101 3.37 17.60 -23.05
N ALA A 102 2.59 17.10 -24.00
CA ALA A 102 1.82 17.92 -24.93
C ALA A 102 0.37 18.09 -24.48
N LYS A 103 -0.38 19.04 -25.04
CA LYS A 103 -1.80 19.24 -24.75
C LYS A 103 -2.66 18.36 -25.65
N GLY A 104 -3.58 17.63 -25.06
CA GLY A 104 -4.52 16.73 -25.71
C GLY A 104 -5.91 17.33 -25.91
N SER A 105 -6.15 18.59 -25.52
CA SER A 105 -7.40 19.30 -25.79
C SER A 105 -7.15 20.70 -26.36
N ARG A 106 -8.03 21.14 -27.25
CA ARG A 106 -8.01 22.52 -27.79
C ARG A 106 -8.07 23.55 -26.68
N LYS A 107 -8.90 23.30 -25.67
CA LYS A 107 -9.05 24.19 -24.50
C LYS A 107 -7.71 24.43 -23.78
N HIS A 108 -6.90 23.41 -23.56
CA HIS A 108 -5.60 23.57 -22.91
C HIS A 108 -4.56 24.19 -23.85
N CYS A 109 -4.59 23.85 -25.14
CA CYS A 109 -3.71 24.45 -26.13
C CYS A 109 -3.91 25.97 -26.23
N GLU A 110 -5.14 26.40 -26.48
CA GLU A 110 -5.46 27.81 -26.70
C GLU A 110 -5.57 28.59 -25.37
N GLY A 111 -6.18 28.00 -24.32
CA GLY A 111 -6.45 28.68 -23.06
C GLY A 111 -5.24 28.76 -22.14
N GLN A 112 -4.47 27.67 -21.99
CA GLN A 112 -3.32 27.60 -21.10
C GLN A 112 -2.02 28.00 -21.81
N LEU A 113 -1.70 27.37 -22.96
CA LEU A 113 -0.46 27.67 -23.67
C LEU A 113 -0.56 28.95 -24.52
N ARG A 114 -1.77 29.42 -24.82
CA ARG A 114 -2.03 30.54 -25.74
C ARG A 114 -1.36 30.33 -27.10
N ARG A 115 -1.46 29.12 -27.64
CA ARG A 115 -0.92 28.68 -28.93
C ARG A 115 -2.05 28.28 -29.85
N THR A 116 -1.84 28.45 -31.18
CA THR A 116 -2.71 27.78 -32.15
C THR A 116 -2.38 26.29 -32.21
N PRO A 117 -3.32 25.42 -32.63
CA PRO A 117 -3.06 23.99 -32.79
C PRO A 117 -1.85 23.69 -33.69
N GLU A 118 -1.70 24.41 -34.79
CA GLU A 118 -0.59 24.25 -35.76
C GLU A 118 0.75 24.60 -35.11
N ARG A 119 0.80 25.71 -34.38
CA ARG A 119 2.02 26.12 -33.70
C ARG A 119 2.39 25.17 -32.57
N HIS A 120 1.40 24.64 -31.84
CA HIS A 120 1.65 23.64 -30.81
C HIS A 120 2.18 22.34 -31.40
N LEU A 121 1.62 21.87 -32.51
CA LEU A 121 2.11 20.71 -33.23
C LEU A 121 3.57 20.89 -33.70
N GLU A 122 3.92 22.05 -34.24
CA GLU A 122 5.30 22.39 -34.63
C GLU A 122 6.25 22.34 -33.43
N ASP A 123 5.87 22.97 -32.33
CA ASP A 123 6.67 23.00 -31.09
C ASP A 123 6.89 21.58 -30.51
N VAL A 124 5.85 20.74 -30.49
CA VAL A 124 5.93 19.33 -30.07
C VAL A 124 6.83 18.51 -30.97
N ARG A 125 6.68 18.65 -32.29
CA ARG A 125 7.53 17.94 -33.27
C ARG A 125 8.99 18.33 -33.15
N ALA A 126 9.29 19.61 -32.95
CA ALA A 126 10.64 20.10 -32.76
C ALA A 126 11.27 19.53 -31.46
N GLU A 127 10.51 19.45 -30.36
CA GLU A 127 10.98 18.89 -29.09
C GLU A 127 11.23 17.38 -29.19
N ILE A 128 10.36 16.62 -29.89
CA ILE A 128 10.57 15.19 -30.17
C ILE A 128 11.90 14.97 -30.90
N LEU A 129 12.16 15.72 -31.98
CA LEU A 129 13.39 15.60 -32.75
C LEU A 129 14.61 15.98 -31.92
N ALA A 130 14.52 17.05 -31.12
CA ALA A 130 15.58 17.48 -30.20
C ALA A 130 15.90 16.42 -29.11
N ALA A 131 14.90 15.65 -28.66
CA ALA A 131 15.10 14.54 -27.73
C ALA A 131 15.83 13.37 -28.42
N VAL A 132 15.42 13.02 -29.64
CA VAL A 132 16.05 11.94 -30.41
C VAL A 132 17.50 12.30 -30.79
N ASP A 133 17.79 13.54 -31.13
CA ASP A 133 19.15 14.03 -31.41
C ASP A 133 20.07 13.90 -30.17
N ARG A 134 19.49 13.94 -28.95
CA ARG A 134 20.19 13.67 -27.70
C ARG A 134 20.26 12.17 -27.33
N GLY A 135 19.80 11.30 -28.23
CA GLY A 135 19.78 9.84 -28.03
C GLY A 135 18.71 9.34 -27.03
N MET A 136 17.67 10.15 -26.77
CA MET A 136 16.57 9.77 -25.90
C MET A 136 15.46 9.07 -26.70
N LYS A 137 14.82 8.07 -26.08
CA LYS A 137 13.53 7.54 -26.52
C LYS A 137 12.42 8.47 -26.06
N VAL A 138 11.40 8.66 -26.89
CA VAL A 138 10.31 9.60 -26.64
C VAL A 138 8.99 8.85 -26.51
N ASN A 139 8.28 9.11 -25.42
CA ASN A 139 6.85 8.88 -25.26
C ASN A 139 6.16 10.24 -25.20
N LEU A 140 4.88 10.31 -25.55
CA LEU A 140 4.15 11.58 -25.62
C LEU A 140 2.82 11.50 -24.86
N TYR A 141 2.68 12.27 -23.80
CA TYR A 141 1.39 12.55 -23.16
C TYR A 141 0.58 13.55 -23.97
N LEU A 142 -0.71 13.27 -24.10
CA LEU A 142 -1.73 14.20 -24.58
C LEU A 142 -2.57 14.69 -23.39
N GLU A 143 -2.04 15.57 -22.57
CA GLU A 143 -2.68 16.05 -21.34
C GLU A 143 -4.12 16.57 -21.62
N ASP A 144 -5.08 16.20 -20.78
CA ASP A 144 -6.51 16.48 -20.95
C ASP A 144 -7.14 15.79 -22.20
N TRP A 145 -6.55 14.66 -22.63
CA TRP A 145 -7.02 13.90 -23.79
C TRP A 145 -8.50 13.54 -23.69
N SER A 146 -8.98 13.14 -22.51
CA SER A 146 -10.38 12.77 -22.29
C SER A 146 -11.36 13.91 -22.64
N ASN A 147 -11.08 15.13 -22.18
CA ASN A 147 -11.85 16.30 -22.60
C ASN A 147 -11.61 16.68 -24.07
N GLY A 148 -10.43 16.42 -24.60
CA GLY A 148 -10.15 16.54 -26.03
C GLY A 148 -11.11 15.69 -26.85
N MET A 149 -11.19 14.39 -26.57
CA MET A 149 -12.10 13.46 -27.26
C MET A 149 -13.58 13.82 -27.08
N ARG A 150 -13.96 14.32 -25.90
CA ARG A 150 -15.36 14.72 -25.64
C ARG A 150 -15.77 16.01 -26.30
N ARG A 151 -14.87 16.98 -26.50
CA ARG A 151 -15.23 18.36 -26.86
C ARG A 151 -14.52 18.93 -28.07
N SER A 152 -13.38 18.36 -28.45
CA SER A 152 -12.56 18.79 -29.58
C SER A 152 -11.83 17.60 -30.23
N PRO A 153 -12.52 16.53 -30.64
CA PRO A 153 -11.89 15.35 -31.22
C PRO A 153 -11.10 15.66 -32.48
N ASP A 154 -11.53 16.66 -33.28
CA ASP A 154 -10.81 17.19 -34.44
C ASP A 154 -9.38 17.64 -34.07
N TYR A 155 -9.21 18.28 -32.92
CA TYR A 155 -7.89 18.68 -32.42
C TYR A 155 -7.03 17.46 -32.06
N VAL A 156 -7.61 16.47 -31.35
CA VAL A 156 -6.87 15.24 -30.98
C VAL A 156 -6.39 14.50 -32.21
N TYR A 157 -7.28 14.34 -33.20
CA TYR A 157 -6.93 13.67 -34.45
C TYR A 157 -5.89 14.48 -35.26
N ALA A 158 -5.99 15.80 -35.32
CA ALA A 158 -5.00 16.64 -36.01
C ALA A 158 -3.61 16.51 -35.36
N MET A 159 -3.53 16.44 -34.03
CA MET A 159 -2.27 16.18 -33.31
C MET A 159 -1.69 14.80 -33.65
N LEU A 160 -2.52 13.75 -33.64
CA LEU A 160 -2.08 12.39 -33.94
C LEU A 160 -1.70 12.25 -35.43
N ASP A 161 -2.50 12.78 -36.34
CA ASP A 161 -2.19 12.79 -37.79
C ASP A 161 -0.85 13.50 -38.09
N GLY A 162 -0.59 14.64 -37.42
CA GLY A 162 0.64 15.39 -37.56
C GLY A 162 1.87 14.79 -36.86
N LEU A 163 1.69 13.76 -36.00
CA LEU A 163 2.76 13.10 -35.27
C LEU A 163 2.88 11.61 -35.58
N ALA A 164 2.05 11.06 -36.46
CA ALA A 164 2.01 9.63 -36.75
C ALA A 164 3.33 9.09 -37.36
N ASP A 165 4.09 9.93 -38.05
CA ASP A 165 5.41 9.62 -38.63
C ASP A 165 6.58 10.01 -37.70
N ALA A 166 6.30 10.68 -36.57
CA ALA A 166 7.33 11.10 -35.62
C ALA A 166 7.89 9.89 -34.82
N PRO A 167 9.17 9.96 -34.41
CA PRO A 167 9.81 8.87 -33.66
C PRO A 167 9.33 8.81 -32.19
N VAL A 168 8.02 8.60 -31.99
CA VAL A 168 7.36 8.44 -30.70
C VAL A 168 7.12 6.95 -30.45
N SER A 169 7.60 6.44 -29.32
CA SER A 169 7.45 5.03 -28.97
C SER A 169 6.01 4.67 -28.58
N ARG A 170 5.30 5.60 -27.94
CA ARG A 170 3.89 5.46 -27.53
C ARG A 170 3.23 6.80 -27.26
N PHE A 171 1.93 6.86 -27.48
CA PHE A 171 1.07 7.97 -27.12
C PHE A 171 0.33 7.63 -25.82
N MET A 172 0.40 8.51 -24.84
CA MET A 172 -0.21 8.34 -23.53
C MET A 172 -1.46 9.22 -23.45
N CYS A 173 -2.61 8.58 -23.22
CA CYS A 173 -3.94 9.19 -23.25
C CYS A 173 -4.48 9.35 -21.82
N PRO A 174 -4.25 10.50 -21.13
CA PRO A 174 -4.70 10.67 -19.77
C PRO A 174 -6.15 11.15 -19.68
N ASP A 175 -6.91 10.50 -18.83
CA ASP A 175 -8.12 11.04 -18.23
C ASP A 175 -7.73 11.93 -17.03
N THR A 176 -7.19 13.10 -17.36
CA THR A 176 -6.52 14.01 -16.42
C THR A 176 -7.42 14.46 -15.27
N LEU A 177 -8.71 14.57 -15.50
CA LEU A 177 -9.69 15.00 -14.51
C LEU A 177 -10.66 13.88 -14.09
N GLY A 178 -10.38 12.65 -14.47
CA GLY A 178 -11.19 11.48 -14.14
C GLY A 178 -12.64 11.60 -14.62
N VAL A 179 -12.88 12.17 -15.80
CA VAL A 179 -14.23 12.53 -16.29
C VAL A 179 -14.90 11.46 -17.16
N LEU A 180 -14.16 10.40 -17.50
CA LEU A 180 -14.69 9.33 -18.34
C LEU A 180 -15.44 8.28 -17.50
N ASP A 181 -16.41 7.66 -18.14
CA ASP A 181 -16.97 6.39 -17.75
C ASP A 181 -16.40 5.23 -18.61
N PRO A 182 -16.65 3.96 -18.26
CA PRO A 182 -16.10 2.84 -19.03
C PRO A 182 -16.62 2.76 -20.48
N TYR A 183 -17.81 3.25 -20.77
CA TYR A 183 -18.39 3.23 -22.12
C TYR A 183 -17.71 4.25 -23.04
N ASP A 184 -17.57 5.49 -22.57
CA ASP A 184 -16.83 6.54 -23.30
C ASP A 184 -15.36 6.14 -23.43
N THR A 185 -14.75 5.59 -22.40
CA THR A 185 -13.35 5.12 -22.44
C THR A 185 -13.18 4.06 -23.53
N GLU A 186 -14.00 3.02 -23.53
CA GLU A 186 -13.91 1.95 -24.54
C GLU A 186 -14.10 2.50 -25.95
N ARG A 187 -15.08 3.36 -26.14
CA ARG A 187 -15.38 3.98 -27.44
C ARG A 187 -14.20 4.80 -27.95
N PHE A 188 -13.69 5.75 -27.15
CA PHE A 188 -12.60 6.63 -27.56
C PHE A 188 -11.29 5.87 -27.80
N CYS A 189 -10.98 4.90 -26.94
CA CYS A 189 -9.80 4.07 -27.12
C CYS A 189 -9.90 3.20 -28.39
N ARG A 190 -11.08 2.64 -28.68
CA ARG A 190 -11.33 1.84 -29.89
C ARG A 190 -11.18 2.69 -31.15
N ASP A 191 -11.76 3.90 -31.17
CA ASP A 191 -11.62 4.85 -32.26
C ASP A 191 -10.14 5.14 -32.58
N LEU A 192 -9.29 5.29 -31.57
CA LEU A 192 -7.86 5.50 -31.77
C LEU A 192 -7.15 4.27 -32.32
N VAL A 193 -7.41 3.09 -31.76
CA VAL A 193 -6.76 1.84 -32.22
C VAL A 193 -7.15 1.49 -33.65
N GLU A 194 -8.42 1.70 -34.01
CA GLU A 194 -8.92 1.44 -35.39
C GLU A 194 -8.35 2.44 -36.39
N ARG A 195 -8.25 3.72 -36.01
CA ARG A 195 -7.72 4.78 -36.90
C ARG A 195 -6.21 4.73 -37.03
N TYR A 196 -5.48 4.33 -35.98
CA TYR A 196 -4.02 4.34 -35.94
C TYR A 196 -3.44 2.97 -35.53
N PRO A 197 -3.64 1.91 -36.30
CA PRO A 197 -3.26 0.54 -35.96
C PRO A 197 -1.75 0.31 -35.81
N SER A 198 -0.92 1.24 -36.33
CA SER A 198 0.54 1.20 -36.17
C SER A 198 1.06 1.92 -34.95
N LEU A 199 0.24 2.73 -34.29
CA LEU A 199 0.64 3.47 -33.08
C LEU A 199 0.37 2.65 -31.82
N ARG A 200 1.18 2.90 -30.80
CA ARG A 200 1.00 2.30 -29.48
C ARG A 200 0.38 3.32 -28.54
N PHE A 201 -0.65 2.90 -27.82
CA PHE A 201 -1.38 3.74 -26.89
C PHE A 201 -1.32 3.17 -25.49
N ASP A 202 -1.11 4.06 -24.50
CA ASP A 202 -1.23 3.77 -23.08
C ASP A 202 -2.35 4.64 -22.47
N PHE A 203 -3.05 4.10 -21.47
CA PHE A 203 -4.11 4.82 -20.77
C PHE A 203 -3.67 5.19 -19.36
N HIS A 204 -3.92 6.43 -18.96
CA HIS A 204 -3.65 6.94 -17.62
C HIS A 204 -4.96 7.51 -17.02
N ALA A 205 -5.39 6.97 -15.89
CA ALA A 205 -6.69 7.30 -15.29
C ALA A 205 -6.55 7.90 -13.90
N HIS A 206 -7.05 9.14 -13.72
CA HIS A 206 -7.37 9.68 -12.40
C HIS A 206 -8.69 9.12 -11.87
N ASN A 207 -8.86 9.13 -10.53
CA ASN A 207 -9.90 8.39 -9.82
C ASN A 207 -11.02 9.27 -9.24
N ASP A 208 -11.25 10.45 -9.80
CA ASP A 208 -12.15 11.46 -9.24
C ASP A 208 -13.60 10.97 -9.04
N TYR A 209 -14.10 10.08 -9.89
CA TYR A 209 -15.41 9.42 -9.76
C TYR A 209 -15.32 7.96 -9.31
N ASP A 210 -14.15 7.52 -8.78
CA ASP A 210 -13.88 6.12 -8.38
C ASP A 210 -14.04 5.10 -9.55
N LEU A 211 -13.80 5.54 -10.79
CA LEU A 211 -13.93 4.73 -12.00
C LEU A 211 -12.58 4.37 -12.65
N ALA A 212 -11.46 4.79 -12.08
CA ALA A 212 -10.14 4.64 -12.72
C ALA A 212 -9.81 3.19 -13.10
N VAL A 213 -10.12 2.20 -12.24
CA VAL A 213 -9.86 0.78 -12.53
C VAL A 213 -10.80 0.27 -13.63
N ALA A 214 -12.06 0.66 -13.61
CA ALA A 214 -13.03 0.26 -14.64
C ALA A 214 -12.68 0.86 -16.00
N ASN A 215 -12.25 2.11 -16.04
CA ASN A 215 -11.79 2.79 -17.25
C ASN A 215 -10.48 2.17 -17.77
N THR A 216 -9.54 1.82 -16.90
CA THR A 216 -8.31 1.09 -17.26
C THR A 216 -8.63 -0.25 -17.93
N ALA A 217 -9.58 -1.01 -17.39
CA ALA A 217 -10.03 -2.26 -18.00
C ALA A 217 -10.72 -2.03 -19.35
N ALA A 218 -11.53 -0.98 -19.49
CA ALA A 218 -12.20 -0.61 -20.74
C ALA A 218 -11.19 -0.24 -21.84
N ALA A 219 -10.14 0.52 -21.51
CA ALA A 219 -9.08 0.89 -22.44
C ALA A 219 -8.31 -0.34 -22.96
N VAL A 220 -7.96 -1.28 -22.08
CA VAL A 220 -7.29 -2.53 -22.46
C VAL A 220 -8.20 -3.42 -23.33
N ARG A 221 -9.51 -3.48 -23.00
CA ARG A 221 -10.50 -4.21 -23.82
C ARG A 221 -10.63 -3.61 -25.22
N ALA A 222 -10.51 -2.30 -25.33
CA ALA A 222 -10.50 -1.59 -26.61
C ALA A 222 -9.22 -1.79 -27.43
N GLY A 223 -8.15 -2.32 -26.84
CA GLY A 223 -6.89 -2.64 -27.55
C GLY A 223 -5.70 -1.77 -27.16
N PHE A 224 -5.77 -0.96 -26.11
CA PHE A 224 -4.61 -0.23 -25.61
C PHE A 224 -3.54 -1.19 -25.09
N HIS A 225 -2.28 -0.83 -25.27
CA HIS A 225 -1.12 -1.69 -25.05
C HIS A 225 -0.58 -1.63 -23.61
N GLY A 226 -0.72 -0.46 -22.98
CA GLY A 226 -0.22 -0.22 -21.65
C GLY A 226 -1.21 0.61 -20.81
N VAL A 227 -1.00 0.54 -19.51
CA VAL A 227 -1.77 1.31 -18.53
C VAL A 227 -0.87 1.87 -17.46
N HIS A 228 -1.24 3.04 -16.96
CA HIS A 228 -0.52 3.72 -15.89
C HIS A 228 -1.26 3.50 -14.56
N VAL A 229 -0.47 3.20 -13.53
CA VAL A 229 -0.97 2.91 -12.19
C VAL A 229 -0.08 3.57 -11.14
N THR A 230 -0.58 3.63 -9.91
CA THR A 230 0.24 3.97 -8.76
C THR A 230 0.04 2.97 -7.62
N VAL A 231 1.07 2.74 -6.84
CA VAL A 231 0.94 1.95 -5.61
C VAL A 231 -0.05 2.67 -4.69
N ASN A 232 -0.99 1.93 -4.13
CA ASN A 232 -2.06 2.42 -3.25
C ASN A 232 -3.02 3.44 -3.88
N GLY A 233 -2.91 3.70 -5.18
CA GLY A 233 -3.73 4.70 -5.86
C GLY A 233 -3.34 6.14 -5.54
N LEU A 234 -2.08 6.40 -5.18
CA LEU A 234 -1.55 7.73 -4.93
C LEU A 234 -1.69 8.63 -6.17
N GLY A 235 -1.76 9.95 -5.97
CA GLY A 235 -1.86 10.96 -7.01
C GLY A 235 -2.67 12.16 -6.58
N GLU A 236 -2.74 13.16 -7.44
CA GLU A 236 -3.53 14.37 -7.16
C GLU A 236 -5.01 14.06 -6.87
N ARG A 237 -5.64 14.89 -6.05
CA ARG A 237 -7.07 14.85 -5.70
C ARG A 237 -7.50 13.48 -5.13
N ALA A 238 -8.22 12.66 -5.92
CA ALA A 238 -8.66 11.31 -5.55
C ALA A 238 -7.66 10.20 -5.95
N GLY A 239 -6.51 10.58 -6.52
CA GLY A 239 -5.45 9.67 -6.91
C GLY A 239 -5.62 9.08 -8.31
N ASN A 240 -4.91 8.00 -8.56
CA ASN A 240 -4.84 7.26 -9.83
C ASN A 240 -5.44 5.85 -9.71
N ALA A 241 -5.47 5.12 -10.81
CA ALA A 241 -5.78 3.70 -10.79
C ALA A 241 -4.80 2.94 -9.88
N PRO A 242 -5.28 2.29 -8.79
CA PRO A 242 -4.39 1.55 -7.90
C PRO A 242 -3.84 0.30 -8.58
N LEU A 243 -2.51 0.12 -8.52
CA LEU A 243 -1.78 -1.00 -9.12
C LEU A 243 -2.44 -2.36 -8.78
N SER A 244 -2.71 -2.61 -7.51
CA SER A 244 -3.27 -3.87 -7.04
C SER A 244 -4.59 -4.22 -7.70
N SER A 245 -5.53 -3.28 -7.74
CA SER A 245 -6.87 -3.49 -8.31
C SER A 245 -6.81 -3.57 -9.84
N ALA A 246 -6.00 -2.72 -10.50
CA ALA A 246 -5.85 -2.74 -11.94
C ALA A 246 -5.30 -4.09 -12.42
N VAL A 247 -4.21 -4.59 -11.82
CA VAL A 247 -3.60 -5.88 -12.17
C VAL A 247 -4.59 -7.03 -11.98
N ALA A 248 -5.28 -7.10 -10.83
CA ALA A 248 -6.24 -8.16 -10.57
C ALA A 248 -7.42 -8.15 -11.57
N VAL A 249 -7.96 -6.97 -11.90
CA VAL A 249 -9.06 -6.86 -12.86
C VAL A 249 -8.60 -7.24 -14.28
N LEU A 250 -7.42 -6.81 -14.71
CA LEU A 250 -6.86 -7.19 -16.01
C LEU A 250 -6.68 -8.71 -16.12
N HIS A 251 -6.22 -9.34 -15.05
CA HIS A 251 -6.00 -10.79 -14.99
C HIS A 251 -7.33 -11.56 -14.94
N ASP A 252 -8.18 -11.27 -13.95
CA ASP A 252 -9.36 -12.07 -13.63
C ASP A 252 -10.56 -11.81 -14.55
N ARG A 253 -10.71 -10.59 -15.05
CA ARG A 253 -11.86 -10.18 -15.87
C ARG A 253 -11.58 -10.11 -17.36
N LEU A 254 -10.32 -9.85 -17.74
CA LEU A 254 -9.94 -9.76 -19.15
C LEU A 254 -9.02 -10.89 -19.61
N GLY A 255 -8.57 -11.78 -18.71
CA GLY A 255 -7.65 -12.87 -19.02
C GLY A 255 -6.30 -12.38 -19.57
N ARG A 256 -5.87 -11.16 -19.19
CA ARG A 256 -4.64 -10.52 -19.70
C ARG A 256 -3.51 -10.73 -18.70
N THR A 257 -2.33 -11.03 -19.20
CA THR A 257 -1.11 -11.12 -18.38
C THR A 257 -0.44 -9.75 -18.29
N THR A 258 0.21 -9.46 -17.16
CA THR A 258 0.90 -8.18 -16.92
C THR A 258 2.38 -8.36 -16.58
N GLY A 259 2.81 -9.59 -16.28
CA GLY A 259 4.16 -9.88 -15.78
C GLY A 259 4.40 -9.51 -14.31
N ILE A 260 3.40 -8.98 -13.61
CA ILE A 260 3.50 -8.59 -12.19
C ILE A 260 3.58 -9.83 -11.29
N ASP A 261 4.51 -9.83 -10.34
CA ASP A 261 4.50 -10.78 -9.22
C ASP A 261 3.50 -10.32 -8.16
N GLU A 262 2.28 -10.86 -8.23
CA GLU A 262 1.19 -10.46 -7.35
C GLU A 262 1.47 -10.80 -5.87
N THR A 263 2.35 -11.75 -5.57
CA THR A 263 2.73 -12.12 -4.19
C THR A 263 3.47 -10.98 -3.46
N LYS A 264 4.06 -10.05 -4.21
CA LYS A 264 4.82 -8.90 -3.69
C LYS A 264 3.97 -7.64 -3.50
N ILE A 265 2.75 -7.59 -4.04
CA ILE A 265 1.90 -6.39 -4.02
C ILE A 265 1.71 -5.85 -2.60
N ASN A 266 1.38 -6.72 -1.63
CA ASN A 266 1.14 -6.27 -0.25
C ASN A 266 2.41 -5.72 0.40
N ARG A 267 3.58 -6.34 0.16
CA ARG A 267 4.86 -5.86 0.69
C ARG A 267 5.19 -4.47 0.15
N VAL A 268 5.09 -4.27 -1.16
CA VAL A 268 5.38 -2.98 -1.79
C VAL A 268 4.37 -1.92 -1.33
N SER A 269 3.09 -2.28 -1.26
CA SER A 269 2.02 -1.42 -0.77
C SER A 269 2.29 -0.90 0.64
N ARG A 270 2.70 -1.76 1.58
CA ARG A 270 3.06 -1.38 2.96
C ARG A 270 4.32 -0.54 3.04
N THR A 271 5.33 -0.82 2.20
CA THR A 271 6.54 0.01 2.15
C THR A 271 6.23 1.43 1.73
N VAL A 272 5.39 1.60 0.68
CA VAL A 272 4.96 2.92 0.22
C VAL A 272 4.08 3.61 1.28
N GLU A 273 3.17 2.87 1.96
CA GLU A 273 2.41 3.38 3.10
C GLU A 273 3.33 3.94 4.20
N SER A 274 4.39 3.21 4.54
CA SER A 274 5.37 3.63 5.55
C SER A 274 6.13 4.90 5.15
N TYR A 275 6.52 5.03 3.88
CA TYR A 275 7.25 6.20 3.41
C TYR A 275 6.37 7.44 3.26
N THR A 276 5.12 7.26 2.85
CA THR A 276 4.17 8.37 2.66
C THR A 276 3.48 8.79 3.95
N GLY A 277 3.38 7.92 4.95
CA GLY A 277 2.56 8.11 6.15
C GLY A 277 1.05 8.06 5.88
N ILE A 278 0.62 7.85 4.63
CA ILE A 278 -0.80 7.75 4.26
C ILE A 278 -1.26 6.32 4.51
N ARG A 279 -2.14 6.15 5.51
CA ARG A 279 -2.68 4.84 5.88
C ARG A 279 -3.60 4.26 4.82
N ILE A 280 -3.40 2.99 4.51
CA ILE A 280 -4.27 2.25 3.61
C ILE A 280 -5.59 1.95 4.34
N PRO A 281 -6.75 2.34 3.78
CA PRO A 281 -8.04 1.95 4.35
C PRO A 281 -8.16 0.43 4.53
N ALA A 282 -8.66 -0.01 5.67
CA ALA A 282 -8.73 -1.45 6.00
C ALA A 282 -9.53 -2.28 4.97
N ASN A 283 -10.50 -1.66 4.30
CA ASN A 283 -11.33 -2.25 3.25
C ASN A 283 -10.83 -1.97 1.82
N ARG A 284 -9.62 -1.42 1.65
CA ARG A 284 -9.06 -1.20 0.30
C ARG A 284 -8.84 -2.54 -0.39
N PRO A 285 -9.36 -2.76 -1.61
CA PRO A 285 -9.21 -4.04 -2.30
C PRO A 285 -7.77 -4.54 -2.32
N ILE A 286 -7.57 -5.83 -2.03
CA ILE A 286 -6.30 -6.59 -2.07
C ILE A 286 -5.29 -6.19 -0.97
N VAL A 287 -5.08 -4.90 -0.72
CA VAL A 287 -4.00 -4.41 0.17
C VAL A 287 -4.49 -3.98 1.56
N GLY A 288 -5.79 -3.76 1.73
CA GLY A 288 -6.37 -3.40 3.01
C GLY A 288 -6.26 -4.52 4.05
N ALA A 289 -6.19 -4.15 5.32
CA ALA A 289 -5.97 -5.10 6.40
C ALA A 289 -7.11 -6.14 6.53
N SER A 290 -8.37 -5.74 6.22
CA SER A 290 -9.55 -6.59 6.45
C SER A 290 -10.10 -7.29 5.21
N VAL A 291 -9.47 -7.14 4.03
CA VAL A 291 -10.06 -7.62 2.77
C VAL A 291 -10.11 -9.13 2.61
N PHE A 292 -9.30 -9.86 3.38
CA PHE A 292 -9.29 -11.32 3.41
C PHE A 292 -9.83 -11.87 4.74
N THR A 293 -10.58 -11.05 5.49
CA THR A 293 -11.13 -11.40 6.79
C THR A 293 -12.63 -11.69 6.67
N GLN A 294 -13.05 -12.89 7.02
CA GLN A 294 -14.45 -13.29 7.12
C GLN A 294 -15.02 -12.97 8.51
N CYS A 295 -16.11 -12.21 8.56
CA CYS A 295 -16.73 -11.81 9.83
C CYS A 295 -17.96 -12.67 10.18
N ALA A 296 -18.77 -13.05 9.18
CA ALA A 296 -20.00 -13.79 9.42
C ALA A 296 -19.73 -15.30 9.60
N GLY A 297 -20.32 -15.89 10.65
CA GLY A 297 -20.16 -17.32 10.93
C GLY A 297 -20.62 -18.24 9.80
N ILE A 298 -21.64 -17.84 9.04
CA ILE A 298 -22.12 -18.57 7.87
C ILE A 298 -21.09 -18.61 6.73
N HIS A 299 -20.29 -17.55 6.59
CA HIS A 299 -19.22 -17.51 5.59
C HIS A 299 -18.06 -18.44 6.02
N ALA A 300 -17.65 -18.39 7.29
CA ALA A 300 -16.62 -19.27 7.83
C ALA A 300 -17.01 -20.75 7.73
N ASP A 301 -18.27 -21.07 7.98
CA ASP A 301 -18.81 -22.43 7.81
C ASP A 301 -18.81 -22.83 6.33
N GLY A 302 -19.22 -21.95 5.42
CA GLY A 302 -19.22 -22.19 3.97
C GLY A 302 -17.81 -22.35 3.38
N ASP A 303 -16.82 -21.66 3.91
CA ASP A 303 -15.42 -21.81 3.51
C ASP A 303 -14.91 -23.24 3.80
N SER A 304 -15.37 -23.88 4.90
CA SER A 304 -15.06 -25.28 5.21
C SER A 304 -15.84 -26.29 4.37
N LYS A 305 -16.88 -25.82 3.63
CA LYS A 305 -17.77 -26.64 2.80
C LYS A 305 -17.59 -26.34 1.31
N ASN A 306 -16.45 -26.68 0.73
CA ASN A 306 -16.09 -26.46 -0.67
C ASN A 306 -15.93 -24.99 -1.08
N ASN A 307 -15.42 -24.13 -0.21
CA ASN A 307 -15.07 -22.75 -0.51
C ASN A 307 -16.24 -21.94 -1.11
N LEU A 308 -17.46 -22.10 -0.57
CA LEU A 308 -18.67 -21.47 -1.12
C LEU A 308 -18.62 -19.94 -1.20
N TYR A 309 -17.76 -19.31 -0.40
CA TYR A 309 -17.60 -17.83 -0.36
C TYR A 309 -16.25 -17.39 -0.89
N PHE A 310 -15.60 -18.19 -1.74
CA PHE A 310 -14.37 -17.82 -2.42
C PHE A 310 -14.66 -17.19 -3.79
N ASN A 311 -13.77 -16.31 -4.21
CA ASN A 311 -13.65 -15.79 -5.56
C ASN A 311 -12.18 -15.91 -6.01
N GLU A 312 -11.83 -15.38 -7.16
CA GLU A 312 -10.48 -15.46 -7.73
C GLU A 312 -9.43 -14.68 -6.93
N LEU A 313 -9.86 -13.76 -6.04
CA LEU A 313 -8.97 -13.01 -5.15
C LEU A 313 -8.62 -13.86 -3.93
N LEU A 314 -7.84 -14.91 -4.14
CA LEU A 314 -7.36 -15.77 -3.06
C LEU A 314 -6.25 -15.06 -2.28
N PRO A 315 -6.26 -15.10 -0.93
CA PRO A 315 -5.23 -14.44 -0.12
C PRO A 315 -3.81 -14.86 -0.48
N GLU A 316 -3.59 -16.15 -0.71
CA GLU A 316 -2.28 -16.75 -1.01
C GLU A 316 -1.66 -16.19 -2.28
N ARG A 317 -2.49 -15.85 -3.28
CA ARG A 317 -2.08 -15.18 -4.52
C ARG A 317 -1.37 -13.85 -4.26
N PHE A 318 -1.74 -13.19 -3.18
CA PHE A 318 -1.21 -11.87 -2.79
C PHE A 318 -0.27 -11.93 -1.57
N GLY A 319 0.25 -13.13 -1.25
CA GLY A 319 1.15 -13.33 -0.11
C GLY A 319 0.46 -13.08 1.24
N ARG A 320 -0.85 -13.32 1.32
CA ARG A 320 -1.69 -13.17 2.52
C ARG A 320 -2.30 -14.51 2.92
N VAL A 321 -2.89 -14.55 4.09
CA VAL A 321 -3.69 -15.67 4.60
C VAL A 321 -5.12 -15.22 4.85
N ARG A 322 -6.07 -16.15 4.82
CA ARG A 322 -7.45 -15.88 5.21
C ARG A 322 -7.55 -15.80 6.72
N GLU A 323 -8.28 -14.81 7.18
CA GLU A 323 -8.52 -14.54 8.60
C GLU A 323 -10.01 -14.65 8.91
N TYR A 324 -10.33 -14.98 10.15
CA TYR A 324 -11.71 -15.07 10.63
C TYR A 324 -11.87 -14.13 11.82
N ALA A 325 -12.59 -13.03 11.63
CA ALA A 325 -12.80 -12.05 12.68
C ALA A 325 -13.69 -12.63 13.80
N LEU A 326 -13.37 -12.22 15.02
CA LEU A 326 -14.19 -12.48 16.20
C LEU A 326 -15.02 -11.24 16.50
N GLY A 327 -16.33 -11.40 16.59
CA GLY A 327 -17.22 -10.25 16.74
C GLY A 327 -18.67 -10.64 16.98
N LYS A 328 -19.55 -9.66 16.94
CA LYS A 328 -21.01 -9.83 17.16
C LYS A 328 -21.66 -10.85 16.24
N THR A 329 -21.19 -10.96 15.01
CA THR A 329 -21.71 -11.91 14.01
C THR A 329 -20.93 -13.21 13.94
N SER A 330 -19.96 -13.42 14.85
CA SER A 330 -19.18 -14.65 14.93
C SER A 330 -20.03 -15.80 15.39
N GLY A 331 -20.01 -16.88 14.62
CA GLY A 331 -20.56 -18.15 15.01
C GLY A 331 -19.47 -19.10 15.53
N LYS A 332 -19.88 -20.32 15.91
CA LYS A 332 -18.98 -21.42 16.31
C LYS A 332 -17.84 -21.64 15.29
N ALA A 333 -18.11 -21.49 13.99
CA ALA A 333 -17.11 -21.69 12.93
C ALA A 333 -15.96 -20.66 12.98
N ASN A 334 -16.24 -19.37 13.23
CA ASN A 334 -15.18 -18.35 13.37
C ASN A 334 -14.27 -18.64 14.55
N VAL A 335 -14.88 -18.98 15.72
CA VAL A 335 -14.12 -19.31 16.92
C VAL A 335 -13.28 -20.56 16.69
N LEU A 336 -13.86 -21.60 16.10
CA LEU A 336 -13.15 -22.83 15.77
C LEU A 336 -11.93 -22.59 14.89
N LYS A 337 -12.08 -21.81 13.82
CA LYS A 337 -10.97 -21.49 12.90
C LYS A 337 -9.81 -20.75 13.58
N ASN A 338 -10.13 -19.83 14.48
CA ASN A 338 -9.10 -19.15 15.26
C ASN A 338 -8.44 -20.07 16.28
N LEU A 339 -9.19 -20.97 16.92
CA LEU A 339 -8.65 -21.97 17.86
C LEU A 339 -7.77 -23.01 17.17
N GLU A 340 -8.16 -23.48 15.98
CA GLU A 340 -7.35 -24.35 15.13
C GLU A 340 -5.99 -23.70 14.82
N ALA A 341 -5.99 -22.40 14.47
CA ALA A 341 -4.77 -21.65 14.21
C ALA A 341 -3.86 -21.49 15.44
N LEU A 342 -4.46 -21.46 16.65
CA LEU A 342 -3.75 -21.41 17.93
C LEU A 342 -3.36 -22.81 18.47
N GLY A 343 -3.79 -23.90 17.82
CA GLY A 343 -3.56 -25.25 18.29
C GLY A 343 -4.37 -25.62 19.56
N ILE A 344 -5.49 -24.92 19.79
CA ILE A 344 -6.36 -25.12 20.96
C ILE A 344 -7.57 -25.96 20.54
N ASP A 345 -7.84 -27.04 21.23
CA ASP A 345 -9.04 -27.87 21.08
C ASP A 345 -9.97 -27.72 22.29
N LEU A 346 -11.26 -27.51 22.05
CA LEU A 346 -12.29 -27.35 23.06
C LEU A 346 -13.45 -28.32 22.82
N ASP A 347 -13.99 -28.88 23.89
CA ASP A 347 -15.23 -29.62 23.78
C ASP A 347 -16.42 -28.73 23.39
N GLU A 348 -17.54 -29.34 23.03
CA GLU A 348 -18.70 -28.61 22.51
C GLU A 348 -19.32 -27.63 23.54
N ALA A 349 -19.28 -27.96 24.82
CA ALA A 349 -19.83 -27.14 25.91
C ALA A 349 -18.92 -25.90 26.15
N ALA A 350 -17.61 -26.10 26.17
CA ALA A 350 -16.62 -25.04 26.26
C ALA A 350 -16.67 -24.11 25.05
N MET A 351 -16.72 -24.68 23.84
CA MET A 351 -16.86 -23.93 22.59
C MET A 351 -18.08 -23.01 22.58
N ARG A 352 -19.22 -23.50 23.04
CA ARG A 352 -20.44 -22.69 23.13
C ARG A 352 -20.25 -21.51 24.07
N LYS A 353 -19.74 -21.75 25.29
CA LYS A 353 -19.52 -20.69 26.30
C LYS A 353 -18.52 -19.63 25.80
N VAL A 354 -17.43 -20.04 25.16
CA VAL A 354 -16.44 -19.12 24.58
C VAL A 354 -17.06 -18.30 23.45
N THR A 355 -17.86 -18.92 22.58
CA THR A 355 -18.56 -18.20 21.50
C THR A 355 -19.53 -17.16 22.05
N GLU A 356 -20.34 -17.53 23.08
CA GLU A 356 -21.27 -16.60 23.76
C GLU A 356 -20.52 -15.40 24.35
N ARG A 357 -19.36 -15.65 24.99
CA ARG A 357 -18.54 -14.59 25.59
C ARG A 357 -17.92 -13.66 24.54
N VAL A 358 -17.44 -14.19 23.44
CA VAL A 358 -16.93 -13.40 22.29
C VAL A 358 -18.03 -12.45 21.78
N VAL A 359 -19.25 -12.95 21.61
CA VAL A 359 -20.40 -12.15 21.16
C VAL A 359 -20.74 -11.07 22.19
N GLU A 360 -20.80 -11.43 23.49
CA GLU A 360 -21.10 -10.48 24.57
C GLU A 360 -20.08 -9.32 24.63
N LEU A 361 -18.78 -9.63 24.53
CA LEU A 361 -17.73 -8.61 24.50
C LEU A 361 -17.91 -7.68 23.30
N SER A 362 -18.20 -8.25 22.14
CA SER A 362 -18.39 -7.50 20.91
C SER A 362 -19.67 -6.65 20.90
N ASP A 363 -20.73 -7.08 21.59
CA ASP A 363 -21.94 -6.27 21.78
C ASP A 363 -21.65 -5.01 22.61
N LYS A 364 -20.66 -5.05 23.48
CA LYS A 364 -20.15 -3.89 24.24
C LYS A 364 -19.18 -3.03 23.41
N LYS A 365 -19.09 -3.24 22.08
CA LYS A 365 -18.15 -2.60 21.15
C LYS A 365 -16.67 -2.90 21.42
N GLU A 366 -16.39 -3.94 22.17
CA GLU A 366 -15.02 -4.44 22.31
C GLU A 366 -14.64 -5.23 21.06
N GLN A 367 -13.48 -4.90 20.46
CA GLN A 367 -12.92 -5.69 19.37
C GLN A 367 -12.20 -6.89 19.98
N VAL A 368 -12.64 -8.09 19.65
CA VAL A 368 -12.01 -9.34 20.05
C VAL A 368 -11.09 -9.82 18.95
N THR A 369 -9.87 -10.23 19.30
CA THR A 369 -8.88 -10.79 18.38
C THR A 369 -8.61 -12.26 18.70
N ALA A 370 -7.94 -13.00 17.80
CA ALA A 370 -7.55 -14.39 18.04
C ALA A 370 -6.68 -14.52 19.32
N GLU A 371 -5.82 -13.53 19.55
CA GLU A 371 -4.92 -13.47 20.71
C GLU A 371 -5.65 -13.23 22.04
N ASP A 372 -6.89 -12.76 22.02
CA ASP A 372 -7.72 -12.64 23.20
C ASP A 372 -8.37 -13.98 23.62
N LEU A 373 -8.47 -14.97 22.69
CA LEU A 373 -9.15 -16.24 22.94
C LEU A 373 -8.60 -17.03 24.14
N PRO A 374 -7.28 -17.22 24.36
CA PRO A 374 -6.77 -17.92 25.53
C PRO A 374 -7.25 -17.31 26.86
N TYR A 375 -7.32 -15.97 26.92
CA TYR A 375 -7.81 -15.26 28.12
C TYR A 375 -9.32 -15.40 28.29
N ILE A 376 -10.08 -15.35 27.20
CA ILE A 376 -11.53 -15.57 27.22
C ILE A 376 -11.83 -17.01 27.67
N ILE A 377 -11.06 -17.98 27.20
CA ILE A 377 -11.19 -19.39 27.59
C ILE A 377 -10.94 -19.55 29.09
N ALA A 378 -9.84 -18.99 29.58
CA ALA A 378 -9.50 -19.04 31.03
C ALA A 378 -10.60 -18.41 31.88
N ASP A 379 -11.12 -17.24 31.50
CA ASP A 379 -12.21 -16.55 32.21
C ASP A 379 -13.51 -17.38 32.22
N VAL A 380 -13.91 -17.90 31.07
CA VAL A 380 -15.19 -18.59 30.86
C VAL A 380 -15.22 -20.00 31.50
N LEU A 381 -14.11 -20.73 31.40
CA LEU A 381 -14.03 -22.09 31.90
C LEU A 381 -13.62 -22.16 33.37
N ARG A 382 -13.38 -21.00 34.01
CA ARG A 382 -12.88 -20.92 35.40
C ARG A 382 -11.65 -21.79 35.62
N TYR A 383 -10.83 -21.97 34.60
CA TYR A 383 -9.46 -22.34 34.82
C TYR A 383 -8.87 -21.14 35.57
N ASP A 384 -8.51 -21.32 36.85
CA ASP A 384 -7.65 -20.35 37.51
C ASP A 384 -6.52 -20.05 36.52
N PRO A 385 -6.21 -18.77 36.26
CA PRO A 385 -5.06 -18.45 35.45
C PRO A 385 -3.79 -18.73 36.25
N VAL A 386 -3.64 -20.00 36.66
CA VAL A 386 -2.55 -20.45 37.53
C VAL A 386 -1.28 -20.45 36.75
N ASP A 387 -1.11 -20.08 35.57
CA ASP A 387 0.18 -19.88 34.98
C ASP A 387 0.07 -18.96 33.75
N THR A 388 -0.24 -17.67 33.97
CA THR A 388 0.29 -16.68 33.02
C THR A 388 1.79 -16.63 33.27
N PRO A 389 2.62 -17.07 32.30
CA PRO A 389 4.05 -17.14 32.51
C PRO A 389 4.67 -15.77 32.83
N VAL A 390 3.96 -14.70 32.49
CA VAL A 390 4.44 -13.32 32.69
C VAL A 390 3.41 -12.48 33.45
N ARG A 391 3.84 -11.86 34.55
CA ARG A 391 3.03 -10.93 35.32
C ARG A 391 3.85 -9.70 35.72
N ILE A 392 3.36 -8.51 35.44
CA ILE A 392 3.95 -7.27 35.96
C ILE A 392 3.59 -7.17 37.46
N LEU A 393 4.61 -7.14 38.30
CA LEU A 393 4.45 -6.98 39.75
C LEU A 393 4.28 -5.52 40.11
N ASN A 394 5.11 -4.65 39.53
CA ASN A 394 5.06 -3.21 39.74
C ASN A 394 5.84 -2.48 38.63
N TYR A 395 5.48 -1.24 38.40
CA TYR A 395 6.28 -0.34 37.56
C TYR A 395 6.05 1.13 37.94
N SER A 396 7.02 1.96 37.62
CA SER A 396 6.96 3.40 37.79
C SER A 396 7.42 4.06 36.49
N LEU A 397 6.65 5.03 36.02
CA LEU A 397 6.96 5.85 34.87
C LEU A 397 7.09 7.31 35.31
N SER A 398 8.25 7.90 35.12
CA SER A 398 8.49 9.32 35.43
C SER A 398 8.65 10.13 34.15
N LEU A 399 7.99 11.29 34.12
CA LEU A 399 8.11 12.28 33.07
C LEU A 399 8.30 13.65 33.72
N ALA A 400 9.37 14.33 33.38
CA ALA A 400 9.63 15.69 33.81
C ALA A 400 10.08 16.56 32.62
N GLN A 401 9.67 17.82 32.60
CA GLN A 401 10.03 18.74 31.54
C GLN A 401 11.56 18.90 31.45
N GLY A 402 12.12 18.72 30.26
CA GLY A 402 13.55 18.85 29.98
C GLY A 402 14.41 17.67 30.42
N MET A 403 13.81 16.56 30.86
CA MET A 403 14.50 15.32 31.20
C MET A 403 13.98 14.14 30.37
N HIS A 404 14.84 13.15 30.13
CA HIS A 404 14.37 11.88 29.53
C HIS A 404 13.44 11.14 30.47
N PRO A 405 12.29 10.61 30.00
CA PRO A 405 11.45 9.72 30.78
C PRO A 405 12.24 8.52 31.29
N VAL A 406 11.92 8.09 32.51
CA VAL A 406 12.53 6.90 33.14
C VAL A 406 11.42 5.93 33.54
N ALA A 407 11.64 4.66 33.25
CA ALA A 407 10.80 3.56 33.69
C ALA A 407 11.57 2.62 34.60
N THR A 408 10.99 2.28 35.75
CA THR A 408 11.42 1.16 36.59
C THR A 408 10.35 0.08 36.48
N LEU A 409 10.73 -1.12 36.09
CA LEU A 409 9.84 -2.26 35.87
C LEU A 409 10.26 -3.42 36.77
N ARG A 410 9.31 -3.98 37.49
CA ARG A 410 9.45 -5.26 38.21
C ARG A 410 8.43 -6.26 37.65
N ILE A 411 8.94 -7.34 37.08
CA ILE A 411 8.14 -8.35 36.36
C ILE A 411 8.50 -9.75 36.86
N GLU A 412 7.50 -10.61 36.91
CA GLU A 412 7.66 -12.04 37.19
C GLU A 412 7.51 -12.81 35.87
N ILE A 413 8.47 -13.69 35.59
CA ILE A 413 8.48 -14.55 34.40
C ILE A 413 8.76 -15.98 34.89
N HIS A 414 7.83 -16.91 34.64
CA HIS A 414 7.90 -18.30 35.13
C HIS A 414 8.22 -18.40 36.62
N GLY A 415 7.60 -17.53 37.45
CA GLY A 415 7.81 -17.51 38.91
C GLY A 415 9.06 -16.78 39.39
N CYS A 416 9.96 -16.35 38.49
CA CYS A 416 11.16 -15.60 38.83
C CYS A 416 10.94 -14.09 38.64
N ALA A 417 11.32 -13.31 39.66
CA ALA A 417 11.16 -11.85 39.63
C ALA A 417 12.41 -11.16 39.08
N TYR A 418 12.20 -10.24 38.16
CA TYR A 418 13.24 -9.43 37.51
C TYR A 418 12.92 -7.95 37.69
N GLU A 419 13.96 -7.12 37.86
CA GLU A 419 13.79 -5.67 37.98
C GLU A 419 14.84 -4.94 37.16
N ARG A 420 14.41 -3.89 36.42
CA ARG A 420 15.27 -3.01 35.64
C ARG A 420 14.71 -1.59 35.60
N THR A 421 15.65 -0.64 35.50
CA THR A 421 15.37 0.77 35.26
C THR A 421 16.04 1.21 33.97
N SER A 422 15.33 1.93 33.13
CA SER A 422 15.87 2.47 31.87
C SER A 422 15.29 3.85 31.56
N ALA A 423 16.07 4.69 30.88
CA ALA A 423 15.59 5.93 30.29
C ALA A 423 15.20 5.71 28.83
N GLY A 424 14.28 6.50 28.30
CA GLY A 424 13.83 6.46 26.92
C GLY A 424 13.44 7.82 26.37
N ASP A 425 13.06 7.87 25.11
CA ASP A 425 12.61 9.10 24.44
C ASP A 425 11.13 9.41 24.74
N GLY A 426 10.39 8.44 25.26
CA GLY A 426 9.02 8.53 25.79
C GLY A 426 8.84 7.53 26.93
N GLN A 427 7.73 7.64 27.69
CA GLN A 427 7.45 6.75 28.84
C GLN A 427 7.35 5.29 28.41
N TYR A 428 6.66 5.02 27.29
CA TYR A 428 6.54 3.67 26.75
C TYR A 428 7.88 3.14 26.20
N ASP A 429 8.69 3.99 25.57
CA ASP A 429 10.04 3.62 25.12
C ASP A 429 10.96 3.27 26.30
N ALA A 430 10.91 4.05 27.38
CA ALA A 430 11.65 3.75 28.61
C ALA A 430 11.25 2.38 29.20
N PHE A 431 9.94 2.10 29.24
CA PHE A 431 9.40 0.81 29.68
C PHE A 431 9.90 -0.33 28.77
N MET A 432 9.82 -0.17 27.46
CA MET A 432 10.26 -1.18 26.48
C MET A 432 11.77 -1.42 26.52
N ARG A 433 12.56 -0.38 26.78
CA ARG A 433 14.03 -0.52 26.97
C ARG A 433 14.34 -1.33 28.22
N ALA A 434 13.69 -1.06 29.34
CA ALA A 434 13.84 -1.83 30.58
C ALA A 434 13.48 -3.30 30.36
N LEU A 435 12.37 -3.56 29.67
CA LEU A 435 11.89 -4.90 29.35
C LEU A 435 12.84 -5.66 28.42
N ARG A 436 13.33 -5.02 27.35
CA ARG A 436 14.30 -5.62 26.43
C ARG A 436 15.63 -5.97 27.13
N GLN A 437 16.06 -5.16 28.11
CA GLN A 437 17.25 -5.47 28.90
C GLN A 437 17.03 -6.71 29.76
N ILE A 438 15.87 -6.90 30.38
CA ILE A 438 15.54 -8.13 31.10
C ILE A 438 15.64 -9.34 30.17
N TYR A 439 15.00 -9.29 29.01
CA TYR A 439 14.98 -10.41 28.06
C TYR A 439 16.38 -10.72 27.52
N ARG A 440 17.14 -9.71 27.12
CA ARG A 440 18.47 -9.89 26.52
C ARG A 440 19.54 -10.25 27.55
N GLU A 441 19.59 -9.54 28.68
CA GLU A 441 20.72 -9.63 29.62
C GLU A 441 20.50 -10.68 30.71
N GLN A 442 19.26 -10.92 31.11
CA GLN A 442 18.93 -11.83 32.22
C GLN A 442 18.39 -13.17 31.73
N LEU A 443 17.58 -13.18 30.67
CA LEU A 443 17.01 -14.40 30.12
C LEU A 443 17.78 -14.96 28.92
N GLY A 444 18.62 -14.14 28.24
CA GLY A 444 19.31 -14.56 27.03
C GLY A 444 18.37 -14.90 25.87
N ARG A 445 17.19 -14.29 25.83
CA ARG A 445 16.13 -14.58 24.86
C ARG A 445 15.96 -13.46 23.85
N GLU A 446 15.53 -13.82 22.65
CA GLU A 446 15.11 -12.85 21.64
C GLU A 446 13.81 -12.16 22.04
N PHE A 447 13.66 -10.92 21.61
CA PHE A 447 12.51 -10.09 21.92
C PHE A 447 11.84 -9.66 20.59
N PRO A 448 10.50 -9.77 20.47
CA PRO A 448 9.79 -9.41 19.24
C PRO A 448 10.05 -7.98 18.80
N MET A 449 10.16 -7.79 17.48
CA MET A 449 10.30 -6.47 16.90
C MET A 449 8.92 -5.82 16.76
N LEU A 450 8.80 -4.57 17.21
CA LEU A 450 7.63 -3.75 16.97
C LEU A 450 7.63 -3.28 15.51
N ARG A 451 6.61 -3.67 14.73
CA ARG A 451 6.45 -3.31 13.32
C ARG A 451 5.49 -2.14 13.12
N ASP A 452 4.39 -2.12 13.85
CA ASP A 452 3.41 -1.04 13.78
C ASP A 452 2.81 -0.74 15.16
N TYR A 453 2.47 0.52 15.39
CA TYR A 453 1.91 1.00 16.63
C TYR A 453 0.77 1.97 16.31
N THR A 454 -0.46 1.54 16.55
CA THR A 454 -1.66 2.34 16.27
C THR A 454 -2.39 2.66 17.56
N VAL A 455 -2.66 3.95 17.75
CA VAL A 455 -3.49 4.44 18.86
C VAL A 455 -4.77 5.03 18.28
N SER A 456 -5.89 4.65 18.85
CA SER A 456 -7.19 5.20 18.45
C SER A 456 -8.06 5.48 19.66
N ILE A 457 -8.82 6.58 19.58
CA ILE A 457 -9.89 6.86 20.52
C ILE A 457 -11.19 6.47 19.81
N PRO A 458 -11.96 5.50 20.35
CA PRO A 458 -13.23 5.12 19.72
C PRO A 458 -14.17 6.32 19.57
N PRO A 459 -14.94 6.43 18.49
CA PRO A 459 -15.88 7.54 18.25
C PRO A 459 -16.87 7.72 19.40
N GLY A 460 -17.11 8.97 19.81
CA GLY A 460 -17.98 9.32 20.93
C GLY A 460 -17.21 9.89 22.14
N GLY A 461 -15.94 10.26 21.94
CA GLY A 461 -15.00 10.71 22.95
C GLY A 461 -15.51 11.82 23.87
N ARG A 462 -15.47 11.51 25.15
CA ARG A 462 -15.39 12.45 26.26
C ARG A 462 -13.94 12.49 26.73
N THR A 463 -13.59 13.39 27.62
CA THR A 463 -12.24 13.47 28.23
C THR A 463 -11.84 12.22 29.03
N ASP A 464 -12.81 11.36 29.34
CA ASP A 464 -12.68 10.05 29.98
C ASP A 464 -12.79 8.86 29.00
N ALA A 465 -12.62 9.11 27.71
CA ALA A 465 -12.68 8.07 26.68
C ALA A 465 -11.50 7.10 26.83
N PHE A 466 -11.80 5.81 26.72
CA PHE A 466 -10.76 4.80 26.64
C PHE A 466 -9.94 4.95 25.36
N VAL A 467 -8.63 4.78 25.50
CA VAL A 467 -7.66 4.74 24.41
C VAL A 467 -7.40 3.28 24.07
N GLN A 468 -7.53 2.95 22.81
CA GLN A 468 -7.16 1.65 22.29
C GLN A 468 -5.78 1.73 21.64
N THR A 469 -4.87 0.86 22.06
CA THR A 469 -3.57 0.67 21.44
C THR A 469 -3.50 -0.71 20.81
N ILE A 470 -3.14 -0.77 19.52
CA ILE A 470 -2.87 -2.01 18.77
C ILE A 470 -1.40 -1.99 18.37
N ILE A 471 -0.68 -3.04 18.71
CA ILE A 471 0.73 -3.18 18.38
C ILE A 471 0.90 -4.43 17.50
N THR A 472 1.55 -4.25 16.35
CA THR A 472 1.98 -5.36 15.49
C THR A 472 3.42 -5.72 15.83
N TRP A 473 3.62 -6.98 16.18
CA TRP A 473 4.90 -7.57 16.53
C TRP A 473 5.38 -8.49 15.43
N GLU A 474 6.69 -8.65 15.30
CA GLU A 474 7.31 -9.68 14.45
C GLU A 474 8.30 -10.50 15.25
N MET A 475 8.20 -11.81 15.15
CA MET A 475 9.14 -12.78 15.72
C MET A 475 9.26 -13.97 14.75
N ASP A 476 10.47 -14.41 14.47
CA ASP A 476 10.77 -15.55 13.57
C ASP A 476 10.10 -15.44 12.18
N GLY A 477 10.00 -14.21 11.65
CA GLY A 477 9.38 -13.92 10.35
C GLY A 477 7.85 -14.00 10.34
N ARG A 478 7.21 -14.14 11.50
CA ARG A 478 5.74 -14.12 11.68
C ARG A 478 5.30 -12.84 12.34
N GLU A 479 4.25 -12.23 11.79
CA GLU A 479 3.60 -11.07 12.40
C GLU A 479 2.37 -11.51 13.20
N PHE A 480 2.18 -10.90 14.38
CA PHE A 480 0.97 -11.04 15.20
C PHE A 480 0.64 -9.71 15.87
N LYS A 481 -0.61 -9.57 16.32
CA LYS A 481 -1.10 -8.29 16.90
C LYS A 481 -1.60 -8.50 18.31
N THR A 482 -1.31 -7.54 19.18
CA THR A 482 -1.89 -7.47 20.52
C THR A 482 -2.55 -6.13 20.75
N ARG A 483 -3.54 -6.11 21.64
CA ARG A 483 -4.34 -4.94 21.93
C ARG A 483 -4.45 -4.69 23.42
N GLY A 484 -4.33 -3.41 23.78
CA GLY A 484 -4.67 -2.93 25.12
C GLY A 484 -5.72 -1.82 25.06
N LEU A 485 -6.52 -1.72 26.11
CA LEU A 485 -7.54 -0.69 26.29
C LEU A 485 -7.39 -0.10 27.68
N ASP A 486 -7.23 1.21 27.76
CA ASP A 486 -7.16 1.96 29.02
C ASP A 486 -7.54 3.43 28.81
N ALA A 487 -7.81 4.16 29.90
CA ALA A 487 -7.97 5.60 29.85
C ALA A 487 -6.63 6.34 29.59
N ASP A 488 -5.51 5.73 29.95
CA ASP A 488 -4.15 6.21 29.67
C ASP A 488 -3.55 5.46 28.49
N GLN A 489 -2.96 6.20 27.54
CA GLN A 489 -2.35 5.64 26.34
C GLN A 489 -1.18 4.71 26.65
N THR A 490 -0.36 5.05 27.64
CA THR A 490 0.82 4.25 28.01
C THR A 490 0.38 2.96 28.68
N GLU A 491 -0.64 3.02 29.55
CA GLU A 491 -1.26 1.84 30.18
C GLU A 491 -1.86 0.91 29.13
N ALA A 492 -2.57 1.45 28.13
CA ALA A 492 -3.10 0.65 27.02
C ALA A 492 -1.98 -0.06 26.26
N ALA A 493 -0.85 0.61 26.01
CA ALA A 493 0.31 0.02 25.35
C ALA A 493 0.98 -1.07 26.22
N ILE A 494 1.11 -0.84 27.53
CA ILE A 494 1.64 -1.82 28.48
C ILE A 494 0.76 -3.07 28.52
N LYS A 495 -0.56 -2.92 28.56
CA LYS A 495 -1.52 -4.05 28.49
C LYS A 495 -1.36 -4.87 27.21
N ALA A 496 -1.19 -4.20 26.05
CA ALA A 496 -0.90 -4.87 24.79
C ALA A 496 0.42 -5.64 24.85
N THR A 497 1.47 -5.04 25.46
CA THR A 497 2.78 -5.66 25.62
C THR A 497 2.74 -6.88 26.53
N VAL A 498 2.02 -6.84 27.65
CA VAL A 498 1.87 -8.00 28.56
C VAL A 498 1.23 -9.18 27.84
N LYS A 499 0.23 -8.95 27.00
CA LYS A 499 -0.35 -10.01 26.16
C LYS A 499 0.70 -10.62 25.22
N MET A 500 1.51 -9.78 24.57
CA MET A 500 2.60 -10.25 23.71
C MET A 500 3.59 -11.12 24.49
N LEU A 501 4.00 -10.68 25.68
CA LEU A 501 4.94 -11.44 26.53
C LEU A 501 4.37 -12.82 26.89
N ASN A 502 3.11 -12.90 27.26
CA ASN A 502 2.48 -14.18 27.58
C ASN A 502 2.38 -15.09 26.36
N ILE A 503 2.15 -14.55 25.15
CA ILE A 503 2.13 -15.33 23.90
C ILE A 503 3.50 -15.96 23.63
N ILE A 504 4.58 -15.20 23.76
CA ILE A 504 5.92 -15.71 23.45
C ILE A 504 6.41 -16.69 24.53
N GLU A 505 6.08 -16.47 25.80
CA GLU A 505 6.53 -17.29 26.92
C GLU A 505 5.79 -18.64 27.05
N ILE A 506 4.59 -18.79 26.48
CA ILE A 506 3.89 -20.08 26.42
C ILE A 506 4.73 -21.15 25.70
N ASN A 507 5.57 -20.75 24.74
CA ASN A 507 6.41 -21.65 23.95
C ASN A 507 7.73 -22.01 24.66
N TYR A 508 8.08 -21.34 25.75
CA TYR A 508 9.26 -21.67 26.55
C TYR A 508 8.85 -22.53 27.75
N THR A 509 8.91 -23.85 27.59
CA THR A 509 8.75 -24.80 28.72
C THR A 509 9.90 -24.65 29.69
N ASP A 510 9.56 -24.66 31.00
CA ASP A 510 10.37 -24.57 32.19
C ASP A 510 11.87 -24.91 32.05
N ASN A 511 12.70 -23.88 32.24
CA ASN A 511 13.98 -24.02 32.93
C ASN A 511 13.88 -23.14 34.17
N GLY A 512 13.73 -23.75 35.33
CA GLY A 512 13.58 -23.06 36.61
C GLY A 512 14.61 -21.96 36.86
N CYS A 513 14.29 -21.04 37.78
CA CYS A 513 15.17 -19.96 38.25
C CYS A 513 16.58 -20.42 38.58
#